data_35874a9c814a22e813f256bb80e50076
#
_entry.id   35874a9c814a22e813f256bb80e50076
#
_cell.length_a   1.000
_cell.length_b   1.000
_cell.length_c   1.000
_cell.angle_alpha   90.00
_cell.angle_beta   90.00
_cell.angle_gamma   90.00
#
_symmetry.space_group_name_H-M   'P 1'
#
loop_
_entity.id
_entity.type
_entity.pdbx_description
1 polymer ?
#
loop_
_entity_poly.entity_id
_entity_poly.type
_entity_poly.pdbx_seq_one_letter_code
_entity_poly.pdbx_strand_id
1 'polypeptide(L)'
;MSAPAAKTVTRTPFKKWCDENVGLLFLIPWIIGFVVFKLYPFATSLFYSFTDMNFFDGITKYGLMNYIYIFTNKKTLTSFIITFRYALITVPLKLIFALFIAYILNFKIKCVNLFRTIYYITSILGGSVAIAVLWKALFKEDGIINMLLSFIGIQGPSWLADPDYAMVVIIVLRVWQFGSAMVLFLAALKGVSVDLYEAATIDGASKTRQFFSITVPMITPVIFYNLVTQIAQAFQEFNGPYIIFNNGGPRGSVTLVSLLVYNYAFKSNEMGMACAMAWVMFIIIALLTVIAFGSQKHWVYYAD
;
A
#
# COMPACT_ATOMS: atom_id res chain seq x y z
N MET A 1 -4.47 -52.98 -52.45
CA MET A 1 -4.59 -52.53 -51.04
C MET A 1 -5.02 -51.09 -51.07
N SER A 2 -6.31 -50.81 -50.89
CA SER A 2 -6.89 -49.47 -50.86
C SER A 2 -6.78 -48.90 -49.41
N ALA A 3 -6.19 -47.72 -49.28
CA ALA A 3 -6.08 -47.00 -48.01
C ALA A 3 -7.49 -46.65 -47.46
N PRO A 4 -7.74 -46.79 -46.13
CA PRO A 4 -9.03 -46.44 -45.58
C PRO A 4 -9.25 -44.92 -45.61
N ALA A 5 -10.41 -44.52 -46.17
CA ALA A 5 -10.85 -43.13 -46.23
C ALA A 5 -10.98 -42.55 -44.80
N ALA A 6 -10.29 -41.47 -44.54
CA ALA A 6 -10.38 -40.73 -43.29
C ALA A 6 -11.82 -40.23 -43.08
N LYS A 7 -12.50 -40.73 -42.07
CA LYS A 7 -13.83 -40.27 -41.64
C LYS A 7 -13.71 -38.78 -41.21
N THR A 8 -14.25 -37.89 -42.02
CA THR A 8 -14.48 -36.50 -41.68
C THR A 8 -15.48 -36.46 -40.51
N VAL A 9 -14.98 -36.29 -39.30
CA VAL A 9 -15.81 -36.06 -38.09
C VAL A 9 -16.45 -34.68 -38.26
N THR A 10 -17.74 -34.67 -38.61
CA THR A 10 -18.55 -33.43 -38.62
C THR A 10 -18.67 -32.93 -37.18
N ARG A 11 -17.87 -31.94 -36.82
CA ARG A 11 -17.93 -31.32 -35.49
C ARG A 11 -19.26 -30.56 -35.38
N THR A 12 -20.00 -30.77 -34.30
CA THR A 12 -21.20 -29.99 -33.99
C THR A 12 -20.88 -28.53 -33.88
N PRO A 13 -21.79 -27.59 -34.27
CA PRO A 13 -21.54 -26.15 -34.20
C PRO A 13 -21.07 -25.68 -32.81
N PHE A 14 -21.57 -26.29 -31.74
CA PHE A 14 -21.18 -26.04 -30.36
C PHE A 14 -19.69 -26.44 -30.11
N LYS A 15 -19.27 -27.60 -30.61
CA LYS A 15 -17.86 -28.05 -30.45
C LYS A 15 -16.90 -27.17 -31.23
N LYS A 16 -17.28 -26.69 -32.40
CA LYS A 16 -16.49 -25.74 -33.19
C LYS A 16 -16.36 -24.39 -32.47
N TRP A 17 -17.46 -23.88 -31.90
CA TRP A 17 -17.46 -22.66 -31.11
C TRP A 17 -16.60 -22.81 -29.85
N CYS A 18 -16.67 -23.95 -29.14
CA CYS A 18 -15.81 -24.23 -27.99
C CYS A 18 -14.33 -24.28 -28.38
N ASP A 19 -13.99 -24.94 -29.49
CA ASP A 19 -12.60 -25.01 -29.98
C ASP A 19 -12.04 -23.63 -30.38
N GLU A 20 -12.88 -22.77 -30.98
CA GLU A 20 -12.53 -21.40 -31.35
C GLU A 20 -12.41 -20.46 -30.13
N ASN A 21 -13.14 -20.75 -29.06
CA ASN A 21 -13.22 -19.90 -27.85
C ASN A 21 -12.65 -20.58 -26.59
N VAL A 22 -11.76 -21.55 -26.75
CA VAL A 22 -11.17 -22.29 -25.61
C VAL A 22 -10.57 -21.35 -24.57
N GLY A 23 -9.88 -20.27 -25.00
CA GLY A 23 -9.32 -19.27 -24.09
C GLY A 23 -10.38 -18.56 -23.25
N LEU A 24 -11.54 -18.22 -23.83
CA LEU A 24 -12.63 -17.60 -23.11
C LEU A 24 -13.28 -18.57 -22.10
N LEU A 25 -13.43 -19.85 -22.47
CA LEU A 25 -13.97 -20.89 -21.59
C LEU A 25 -13.11 -21.05 -20.31
N PHE A 26 -11.79 -21.01 -20.45
CA PHE A 26 -10.88 -21.05 -19.29
C PHE A 26 -10.94 -19.78 -18.43
N LEU A 27 -11.36 -18.64 -18.99
CA LEU A 27 -11.55 -17.40 -18.22
C LEU A 27 -12.88 -17.35 -17.47
N ILE A 28 -13.89 -18.16 -17.82
CA ILE A 28 -15.22 -18.12 -17.20
C ILE A 28 -15.17 -18.23 -15.66
N PRO A 29 -14.47 -19.19 -15.04
CA PRO A 29 -14.42 -19.30 -13.58
C PRO A 29 -13.84 -18.04 -12.94
N TRP A 30 -12.81 -17.45 -13.56
CA TRP A 30 -12.22 -16.19 -13.10
C TRP A 30 -13.19 -15.01 -13.25
N ILE A 31 -13.88 -14.90 -14.40
CA ILE A 31 -14.88 -13.84 -14.66
C ILE A 31 -16.02 -13.93 -13.64
N ILE A 32 -16.55 -15.13 -13.40
CA ILE A 32 -17.61 -15.34 -12.40
C ILE A 32 -17.11 -14.89 -11.02
N GLY A 33 -15.93 -15.33 -10.61
CA GLY A 33 -15.33 -14.91 -9.34
C GLY A 33 -15.14 -13.38 -9.26
N PHE A 34 -14.66 -12.76 -10.32
CA PHE A 34 -14.51 -11.31 -10.40
C PHE A 34 -15.85 -10.57 -10.29
N VAL A 35 -16.86 -10.98 -11.03
CA VAL A 35 -18.20 -10.35 -11.03
C VAL A 35 -18.85 -10.48 -9.65
N VAL A 36 -18.86 -11.70 -9.09
CA VAL A 36 -19.56 -11.99 -7.82
C VAL A 36 -18.83 -11.38 -6.62
N PHE A 37 -17.50 -11.51 -6.55
CA PHE A 37 -16.74 -11.14 -5.34
C PHE A 37 -16.05 -9.76 -5.43
N LYS A 38 -16.00 -9.14 -6.60
CA LYS A 38 -15.41 -7.79 -6.77
C LYS A 38 -16.40 -6.79 -7.32
N LEU A 39 -16.95 -7.04 -8.50
CA LEU A 39 -17.78 -6.07 -9.19
C LEU A 39 -19.11 -5.84 -8.45
N TYR A 40 -19.79 -6.90 -8.03
CA TYR A 40 -21.07 -6.80 -7.31
C TYR A 40 -20.93 -6.06 -5.96
N PRO A 41 -20.00 -6.42 -5.04
CA PRO A 41 -19.82 -5.66 -3.80
C PRO A 41 -19.38 -4.22 -4.03
N PHE A 42 -18.55 -3.97 -5.06
CA PHE A 42 -18.12 -2.62 -5.44
C PHE A 42 -19.31 -1.75 -5.89
N ALA A 43 -20.15 -2.26 -6.78
CA ALA A 43 -21.36 -1.56 -7.23
C ALA A 43 -22.38 -1.36 -6.08
N THR A 44 -22.56 -2.39 -5.24
CA THR A 44 -23.44 -2.32 -4.08
C THR A 44 -22.94 -1.29 -3.05
N SER A 45 -21.63 -1.21 -2.82
CA SER A 45 -21.05 -0.19 -1.93
C SER A 45 -21.28 1.23 -2.46
N LEU A 46 -21.23 1.43 -3.79
CA LEU A 46 -21.57 2.71 -4.39
C LEU A 46 -23.05 3.05 -4.14
N PHE A 47 -23.93 2.10 -4.36
CA PHE A 47 -25.36 2.29 -4.10
C PHE A 47 -25.62 2.64 -2.61
N TYR A 48 -25.04 1.89 -1.67
CA TYR A 48 -25.19 2.16 -0.25
C TYR A 48 -24.63 3.51 0.18
N SER A 49 -23.61 4.03 -0.48
CA SER A 49 -23.04 5.34 -0.16
C SER A 49 -24.05 6.51 -0.28
N PHE A 50 -25.10 6.33 -1.08
CA PHE A 50 -26.21 7.29 -1.25
C PHE A 50 -27.43 6.95 -0.39
N THR A 51 -27.31 6.08 0.59
CA THR A 51 -28.41 5.63 1.46
C THR A 51 -27.97 5.73 2.92
N ASP A 52 -28.95 5.74 3.82
CA ASP A 52 -28.75 5.59 5.26
C ASP A 52 -28.69 4.12 5.71
N MET A 53 -28.21 3.22 4.84
CA MET A 53 -28.17 1.78 5.09
C MET A 53 -27.60 1.47 6.47
N ASN A 54 -28.41 0.83 7.31
CA ASN A 54 -28.09 0.34 8.63
C ASN A 54 -28.47 -1.15 8.70
N PHE A 55 -27.69 -1.95 9.44
CA PHE A 55 -27.96 -3.39 9.55
C PHE A 55 -29.25 -3.74 10.28
N PHE A 56 -29.77 -2.85 11.12
CA PHE A 56 -31.00 -3.10 11.91
C PHE A 56 -32.24 -2.63 11.17
N ASP A 57 -32.21 -1.42 10.60
CA ASP A 57 -33.36 -0.75 10.02
C ASP A 57 -33.42 -0.87 8.49
N GLY A 58 -32.34 -1.38 7.88
CA GLY A 58 -32.22 -1.43 6.42
C GLY A 58 -31.97 -0.05 5.83
N ILE A 59 -32.59 0.21 4.64
CA ILE A 59 -32.53 1.49 3.96
C ILE A 59 -33.86 2.21 4.20
N THR A 60 -33.81 3.40 4.80
CA THR A 60 -35.01 4.22 5.03
C THR A 60 -35.02 5.49 4.18
N LYS A 61 -33.82 6.02 3.84
CA LYS A 61 -33.66 7.27 3.08
C LYS A 61 -32.60 7.14 2.00
N TYR A 62 -32.81 7.91 0.94
CA TYR A 62 -31.86 8.05 -0.16
C TYR A 62 -31.42 9.52 -0.27
N GLY A 63 -30.16 9.76 -0.58
CA GLY A 63 -29.67 11.13 -0.79
C GLY A 63 -28.18 11.29 -0.55
N LEU A 64 -27.75 12.55 -0.49
CA LEU A 64 -26.34 12.94 -0.30
C LEU A 64 -25.98 13.22 1.16
N MET A 65 -26.81 12.82 2.14
CA MET A 65 -26.61 13.15 3.55
C MET A 65 -25.28 12.67 4.10
N ASN A 66 -24.83 11.48 3.70
CA ASN A 66 -23.53 10.94 4.12
C ASN A 66 -22.39 11.84 3.63
N TYR A 67 -22.43 12.25 2.37
CA TYR A 67 -21.42 13.14 1.78
C TYR A 67 -21.40 14.51 2.44
N ILE A 68 -22.60 15.12 2.67
CA ILE A 68 -22.72 16.37 3.40
C ILE A 68 -22.11 16.25 4.79
N TYR A 69 -22.42 15.17 5.51
CA TYR A 69 -21.86 14.90 6.83
C TYR A 69 -20.33 14.77 6.79
N ILE A 70 -19.77 14.04 5.80
CA ILE A 70 -18.31 13.87 5.66
C ILE A 70 -17.61 15.21 5.56
N PHE A 71 -18.16 16.16 4.80
CA PHE A 71 -17.53 17.47 4.56
C PHE A 71 -17.90 18.54 5.62
N THR A 72 -18.87 18.30 6.49
CA THR A 72 -19.27 19.24 7.55
C THR A 72 -18.81 18.82 8.93
N ASN A 73 -18.62 17.51 9.16
CA ASN A 73 -18.25 16.99 10.46
C ASN A 73 -16.75 17.15 10.73
N LYS A 74 -16.40 17.86 11.82
CA LYS A 74 -15.02 18.14 12.21
C LYS A 74 -14.19 16.86 12.44
N LYS A 75 -14.77 15.81 13.06
CA LYS A 75 -14.07 14.55 13.32
C LYS A 75 -13.66 13.86 12.04
N THR A 76 -14.55 13.81 11.06
CA THR A 76 -14.28 13.20 9.74
C THR A 76 -13.20 13.96 8.97
N LEU A 77 -13.32 15.30 8.89
CA LEU A 77 -12.30 16.14 8.25
C LEU A 77 -10.93 16.00 8.92
N THR A 78 -10.90 15.98 10.26
CA THR A 78 -9.64 15.76 11.00
C THR A 78 -9.01 14.41 10.65
N SER A 79 -9.79 13.34 10.47
CA SER A 79 -9.25 12.03 10.09
C SER A 79 -8.66 12.03 8.67
N PHE A 80 -9.26 12.76 7.74
CA PHE A 80 -8.64 12.95 6.42
C PHE A 80 -7.30 13.68 6.53
N ILE A 81 -7.23 14.76 7.30
CA ILE A 81 -5.99 15.52 7.54
C ILE A 81 -4.91 14.61 8.18
N ILE A 82 -5.28 13.84 9.19
CA ILE A 82 -4.37 12.89 9.86
C ILE A 82 -3.85 11.85 8.86
N THR A 83 -4.73 11.31 7.99
CA THR A 83 -4.36 10.32 6.99
C THR A 83 -3.41 10.92 5.93
N PHE A 84 -3.68 12.14 5.47
CA PHE A 84 -2.78 12.85 4.56
C PHE A 84 -1.42 13.10 5.20
N ARG A 85 -1.38 13.62 6.42
CA ARG A 85 -0.14 13.84 7.17
C ARG A 85 0.64 12.55 7.35
N TYR A 86 -0.03 11.47 7.71
CA TYR A 86 0.56 10.14 7.81
C TYR A 86 1.17 9.69 6.50
N ALA A 87 0.42 9.73 5.40
CA ALA A 87 0.90 9.32 4.08
C ALA A 87 2.08 10.16 3.59
N LEU A 88 1.99 11.49 3.75
CA LEU A 88 3.03 12.44 3.31
C LEU A 88 4.37 12.21 4.02
N ILE A 89 4.36 11.81 5.28
CA ILE A 89 5.58 11.54 6.04
C ILE A 89 6.07 10.11 5.78
N THR A 90 5.16 9.14 5.85
CA THR A 90 5.51 7.71 5.84
C THR A 90 6.03 7.27 4.48
N VAL A 91 5.38 7.71 3.38
CA VAL A 91 5.73 7.22 2.05
C VAL A 91 7.14 7.64 1.64
N PRO A 92 7.54 8.92 1.68
CA PRO A 92 8.91 9.30 1.35
C PRO A 92 9.93 8.65 2.28
N LEU A 93 9.67 8.63 3.60
CA LEU A 93 10.60 8.07 4.57
C LEU A 93 10.85 6.58 4.32
N LYS A 94 9.78 5.81 4.03
CA LYS A 94 9.88 4.39 3.70
C LYS A 94 10.64 4.16 2.40
N LEU A 95 10.38 4.96 1.35
CA LEU A 95 11.05 4.82 0.07
C LEU A 95 12.53 5.18 0.14
N ILE A 96 12.88 6.27 0.83
CA ILE A 96 14.27 6.67 1.07
C ILE A 96 15.01 5.57 1.83
N PHE A 97 14.42 5.06 2.91
CA PHE A 97 15.03 4.00 3.70
C PHE A 97 15.18 2.69 2.90
N ALA A 98 14.15 2.30 2.12
CA ALA A 98 14.20 1.14 1.25
C ALA A 98 15.28 1.25 0.18
N LEU A 99 15.41 2.42 -0.46
CA LEU A 99 16.44 2.68 -1.46
C LEU A 99 17.84 2.67 -0.84
N PHE A 100 18.00 3.28 0.33
CA PHE A 100 19.26 3.29 1.06
C PHE A 100 19.74 1.88 1.39
N ILE A 101 18.87 1.03 1.95
CA ILE A 101 19.22 -0.37 2.24
C ILE A 101 19.46 -1.16 0.94
N ALA A 102 18.66 -0.95 -0.11
CA ALA A 102 18.89 -1.60 -1.41
C ALA A 102 20.25 -1.22 -2.00
N TYR A 103 20.65 0.06 -1.88
CA TYR A 103 21.93 0.54 -2.34
C TYR A 103 23.10 -0.14 -1.58
N ILE A 104 23.00 -0.25 -0.26
CA ILE A 104 24.00 -0.97 0.56
C ILE A 104 24.07 -2.45 0.12
N LEU A 105 22.93 -3.12 -0.04
CA LEU A 105 22.87 -4.53 -0.42
C LEU A 105 23.24 -4.79 -1.90
N ASN A 106 23.42 -3.76 -2.69
CA ASN A 106 23.93 -3.87 -4.06
C ASN A 106 25.43 -4.10 -4.12
N PHE A 107 26.18 -3.74 -3.07
CA PHE A 107 27.60 -4.05 -2.96
C PHE A 107 27.84 -5.54 -2.71
N LYS A 108 29.05 -6.01 -3.00
CA LYS A 108 29.49 -7.40 -2.73
C LYS A 108 29.75 -7.61 -1.23
N ILE A 109 28.66 -7.77 -0.44
CA ILE A 109 28.71 -8.01 1.00
C ILE A 109 28.59 -9.51 1.26
N LYS A 110 29.36 -10.03 2.23
CA LYS A 110 29.22 -11.42 2.67
C LYS A 110 27.80 -11.66 3.20
N CYS A 111 27.22 -12.82 2.90
CA CYS A 111 25.87 -13.22 3.33
C CYS A 111 24.73 -12.29 2.86
N VAL A 112 24.91 -11.54 1.77
CA VAL A 112 23.91 -10.59 1.25
C VAL A 112 22.53 -11.22 1.04
N ASN A 113 22.47 -12.48 0.59
CA ASN A 113 21.19 -13.17 0.37
C ASN A 113 20.45 -13.42 1.69
N LEU A 114 21.15 -13.68 2.78
CA LEU A 114 20.55 -13.82 4.11
C LEU A 114 19.90 -12.48 4.56
N PHE A 115 20.62 -11.36 4.43
CA PHE A 115 20.07 -10.04 4.75
C PHE A 115 18.86 -9.70 3.88
N ARG A 116 18.87 -9.98 2.57
CA ARG A 116 17.72 -9.79 1.68
C ARG A 116 16.50 -10.57 2.16
N THR A 117 16.71 -11.84 2.51
CA THR A 117 15.61 -12.69 3.00
C THR A 117 15.06 -12.18 4.32
N ILE A 118 15.90 -11.81 5.29
CA ILE A 118 15.47 -11.26 6.58
C ILE A 118 14.64 -9.99 6.37
N TYR A 119 15.13 -9.02 5.60
CA TYR A 119 14.42 -7.77 5.34
C TYR A 119 13.14 -7.97 4.52
N TYR A 120 13.09 -8.94 3.63
CA TYR A 120 11.86 -9.25 2.88
C TYR A 120 10.80 -9.91 3.77
N ILE A 121 11.20 -10.79 4.67
CA ILE A 121 10.29 -11.42 5.65
C ILE A 121 9.63 -10.37 6.54
N THR A 122 10.33 -9.31 6.95
CA THR A 122 9.73 -8.23 7.76
C THR A 122 8.57 -7.56 7.03
N SER A 123 8.67 -7.42 5.71
CA SER A 123 7.62 -6.82 4.87
C SER A 123 6.40 -7.73 4.71
N ILE A 124 6.60 -9.04 4.62
CA ILE A 124 5.51 -10.03 4.52
C ILE A 124 4.75 -10.12 5.85
N LEU A 125 5.49 -10.23 6.95
CA LEU A 125 4.89 -10.38 8.28
C LEU A 125 4.35 -9.08 8.85
N GLY A 126 4.88 -7.93 8.40
CA GLY A 126 4.65 -6.62 8.99
C GLY A 126 3.18 -6.16 9.01
N GLY A 127 2.36 -6.66 8.07
CA GLY A 127 0.92 -6.40 8.05
C GLY A 127 0.09 -7.27 9.00
N SER A 128 0.71 -8.20 9.74
CA SER A 128 0.00 -9.13 10.62
C SER A 128 -0.38 -8.49 11.96
N VAL A 129 -1.49 -8.99 12.53
CA VAL A 129 -1.95 -8.62 13.88
C VAL A 129 -0.88 -8.91 14.93
N ALA A 130 -0.15 -10.04 14.79
CA ALA A 130 0.89 -10.44 15.73
C ALA A 130 2.02 -9.40 15.82
N ILE A 131 2.46 -8.85 14.69
CA ILE A 131 3.47 -7.79 14.67
C ILE A 131 2.95 -6.50 15.30
N ALA A 132 1.68 -6.13 15.07
CA ALA A 132 1.10 -4.95 15.71
C ALA A 132 1.04 -5.10 17.25
N VAL A 133 0.70 -6.29 17.76
CA VAL A 133 0.71 -6.59 19.21
C VAL A 133 2.14 -6.53 19.77
N LEU A 134 3.11 -7.12 19.07
CA LEU A 134 4.52 -7.06 19.46
C LEU A 134 5.01 -5.60 19.47
N TRP A 135 4.63 -4.81 18.45
CA TRP A 135 4.97 -3.39 18.36
C TRP A 135 4.41 -2.60 19.52
N LYS A 136 3.13 -2.86 19.89
CA LYS A 136 2.51 -2.28 21.08
C LYS A 136 3.32 -2.58 22.34
N ALA A 137 3.82 -3.80 22.50
CA ALA A 137 4.64 -4.18 23.66
C ALA A 137 6.00 -3.47 23.66
N LEU A 138 6.64 -3.29 22.50
CA LEU A 138 7.94 -2.61 22.37
C LEU A 138 7.86 -1.14 22.78
N PHE A 139 6.73 -0.45 22.49
CA PHE A 139 6.53 0.99 22.71
C PHE A 139 5.75 1.31 23.99
N LYS A 140 5.51 0.35 24.89
CA LYS A 140 5.00 0.63 26.24
C LYS A 140 6.00 1.48 27.02
N GLU A 141 5.51 2.11 28.11
CA GLU A 141 6.35 2.90 29.01
C GLU A 141 7.50 2.09 29.61
N ASP A 142 7.23 0.84 29.97
CA ASP A 142 8.18 -0.17 30.44
C ASP A 142 8.78 -1.04 29.29
N GLY A 143 8.56 -0.64 28.05
CA GLY A 143 8.95 -1.38 26.86
C GLY A 143 10.43 -1.26 26.50
N ILE A 144 10.88 -2.15 25.63
CA ILE A 144 12.29 -2.25 25.21
C ILE A 144 12.81 -0.92 24.63
N ILE A 145 11.97 -0.17 23.91
CA ILE A 145 12.39 1.12 23.34
C ILE A 145 12.80 2.12 24.43
N ASN A 146 12.00 2.27 25.49
CA ASN A 146 12.33 3.16 26.59
C ASN A 146 13.50 2.64 27.43
N MET A 147 13.61 1.31 27.56
CA MET A 147 14.80 0.70 28.18
C MET A 147 16.10 1.05 27.41
N LEU A 148 16.09 0.92 26.07
CA LEU A 148 17.24 1.29 25.25
C LEU A 148 17.56 2.79 25.32
N LEU A 149 16.56 3.66 25.36
CA LEU A 149 16.75 5.10 25.53
C LEU A 149 17.36 5.44 26.88
N SER A 150 16.95 4.74 27.94
CA SER A 150 17.48 4.96 29.29
C SER A 150 18.98 4.58 29.40
N PHE A 151 19.47 3.58 28.66
CA PHE A 151 20.91 3.26 28.61
C PHE A 151 21.78 4.39 28.07
N ILE A 152 21.23 5.26 27.23
CA ILE A 152 21.93 6.45 26.72
C ILE A 152 21.54 7.73 27.46
N GLY A 153 20.90 7.61 28.62
CA GLY A 153 20.53 8.72 29.50
C GLY A 153 19.30 9.53 29.04
N ILE A 154 18.52 9.02 28.09
CA ILE A 154 17.30 9.70 27.59
C ILE A 154 16.09 9.06 28.26
N GLN A 155 15.26 9.87 28.92
CA GLN A 155 13.93 9.45 29.37
C GLN A 155 13.00 9.37 28.16
N GLY A 156 12.54 8.16 27.84
CA GLY A 156 11.61 7.95 26.73
C GLY A 156 10.23 8.53 27.07
N PRO A 157 9.52 9.06 26.05
CA PRO A 157 8.16 9.57 26.22
C PRO A 157 7.14 8.44 26.39
N SER A 158 5.92 8.81 26.78
CA SER A 158 4.76 7.91 26.77
C SER A 158 4.23 7.72 25.34
N TRP A 159 4.94 6.93 24.53
CA TRP A 159 4.69 6.73 23.09
C TRP A 159 3.23 6.45 22.73
N LEU A 160 2.54 5.68 23.58
CA LEU A 160 1.17 5.23 23.30
C LEU A 160 0.10 6.12 23.96
N ALA A 161 0.47 6.92 24.96
CA ALA A 161 -0.47 7.76 25.69
C ALA A 161 -0.41 9.24 25.30
N ASP A 162 0.70 9.67 24.66
CA ASP A 162 0.88 11.05 24.22
C ASP A 162 0.46 11.21 22.74
N PRO A 163 -0.46 12.14 22.43
CA PRO A 163 -0.90 12.42 21.05
C PRO A 163 0.22 12.79 20.09
N ASP A 164 1.27 13.45 20.56
CA ASP A 164 2.36 13.95 19.71
C ASP A 164 3.28 12.82 19.24
N TYR A 165 3.44 11.77 20.04
CA TYR A 165 4.28 10.62 19.72
C TYR A 165 3.52 9.44 19.10
N ALA A 166 2.21 9.37 19.28
CA ALA A 166 1.42 8.25 18.76
C ALA A 166 1.57 8.02 17.25
N MET A 167 1.63 9.10 16.45
CA MET A 167 1.83 8.99 15.02
C MET A 167 3.23 8.45 14.66
N VAL A 168 4.26 8.77 15.44
CA VAL A 168 5.61 8.27 15.20
C VAL A 168 5.65 6.76 15.28
N VAL A 169 4.92 6.15 16.22
CA VAL A 169 4.88 4.68 16.39
C VAL A 169 4.36 3.98 15.14
N ILE A 170 3.26 4.47 14.53
CA ILE A 170 2.72 3.86 13.31
C ILE A 170 3.57 4.16 12.07
N ILE A 171 4.22 5.33 12.01
CA ILE A 171 5.17 5.67 10.95
C ILE A 171 6.37 4.71 11.00
N VAL A 172 6.99 4.54 12.17
CA VAL A 172 8.16 3.66 12.34
C VAL A 172 7.80 2.21 12.01
N LEU A 173 6.62 1.73 12.44
CA LEU A 173 6.11 0.41 12.05
C LEU A 173 6.04 0.25 10.53
N ARG A 174 5.52 1.26 9.84
CA ARG A 174 5.35 1.21 8.39
C ARG A 174 6.68 1.34 7.65
N VAL A 175 7.60 2.17 8.14
CA VAL A 175 8.96 2.28 7.59
C VAL A 175 9.71 0.96 7.79
N TRP A 176 9.59 0.30 8.94
CA TRP A 176 10.19 -1.01 9.19
C TRP A 176 9.74 -2.08 8.17
N GLN A 177 8.55 -1.95 7.60
CA GLN A 177 8.04 -2.81 6.51
C GLN A 177 8.60 -2.43 5.13
N PHE A 178 9.84 -1.99 5.03
CA PHE A 178 10.47 -1.51 3.79
C PHE A 178 10.86 -2.61 2.80
N GLY A 179 10.88 -3.88 3.22
CA GLY A 179 11.50 -4.99 2.50
C GLY A 179 10.99 -5.21 1.08
N SER A 180 9.68 -5.08 0.81
CA SER A 180 9.13 -5.24 -0.53
C SER A 180 9.62 -4.15 -1.50
N ALA A 181 9.63 -2.89 -1.06
CA ALA A 181 10.16 -1.78 -1.86
C ALA A 181 11.68 -1.91 -2.06
N MET A 182 12.41 -2.35 -1.02
CA MET A 182 13.85 -2.61 -1.10
C MET A 182 14.20 -3.65 -2.16
N VAL A 183 13.46 -4.76 -2.24
CA VAL A 183 13.72 -5.81 -3.26
C VAL A 183 13.53 -5.27 -4.67
N LEU A 184 12.48 -4.47 -4.91
CA LEU A 184 12.26 -3.84 -6.21
C LEU A 184 13.38 -2.85 -6.57
N PHE A 185 13.80 -2.01 -5.62
CA PHE A 185 14.95 -1.12 -5.83
C PHE A 185 16.23 -1.89 -6.09
N LEU A 186 16.48 -2.96 -5.37
CA LEU A 186 17.67 -3.78 -5.57
C LEU A 186 17.69 -4.45 -6.95
N ALA A 187 16.53 -4.88 -7.46
CA ALA A 187 16.41 -5.41 -8.81
C ALA A 187 16.71 -4.33 -9.86
N ALA A 188 16.14 -3.13 -9.67
CA ALA A 188 16.40 -1.98 -10.54
C ALA A 188 17.87 -1.55 -10.54
N LEU A 189 18.50 -1.46 -9.35
CA LEU A 189 19.91 -1.12 -9.22
C LEU A 189 20.84 -2.08 -9.96
N LYS A 190 20.51 -3.37 -9.99
CA LYS A 190 21.26 -4.38 -10.74
C LYS A 190 21.04 -4.32 -12.25
N GLY A 191 19.96 -3.69 -12.71
CA GLY A 191 19.66 -3.51 -14.12
C GLY A 191 20.41 -2.33 -14.76
N VAL A 192 21.04 -1.47 -13.97
CA VAL A 192 21.84 -0.34 -14.50
C VAL A 192 23.14 -0.88 -15.09
N SER A 193 23.43 -0.53 -16.37
CA SER A 193 24.64 -1.00 -17.06
C SER A 193 25.92 -0.54 -16.34
N VAL A 194 26.87 -1.46 -16.23
CA VAL A 194 28.20 -1.20 -15.64
C VAL A 194 28.98 -0.21 -16.49
N ASP A 195 28.80 -0.23 -17.81
CA ASP A 195 29.50 0.64 -18.76
C ASP A 195 29.27 2.14 -18.46
N LEU A 196 28.07 2.50 -17.98
CA LEU A 196 27.77 3.87 -17.57
C LEU A 196 28.64 4.34 -16.40
N TYR A 197 28.90 3.43 -15.45
CA TYR A 197 29.74 3.73 -14.30
C TYR A 197 31.23 3.77 -14.66
N GLU A 198 31.67 2.94 -15.61
CA GLU A 198 33.05 2.92 -16.11
C GLU A 198 33.35 4.20 -16.88
N ALA A 199 32.48 4.61 -17.81
CA ALA A 199 32.59 5.87 -18.52
C ALA A 199 32.64 7.07 -17.56
N ALA A 200 31.72 7.15 -16.62
CA ALA A 200 31.69 8.21 -15.62
C ALA A 200 32.95 8.23 -14.70
N THR A 201 33.56 7.07 -14.49
CA THR A 201 34.79 6.98 -13.70
C THR A 201 35.99 7.52 -14.50
N ILE A 202 36.04 7.27 -15.80
CA ILE A 202 37.06 7.84 -16.70
C ILE A 202 36.92 9.36 -16.74
N ASP A 203 35.67 9.89 -16.73
CA ASP A 203 35.37 11.32 -16.66
C ASP A 203 35.62 11.94 -15.27
N GLY A 204 36.14 11.18 -14.30
CA GLY A 204 36.46 11.66 -12.96
C GLY A 204 35.27 11.88 -12.04
N ALA A 205 34.09 11.33 -12.34
CA ALA A 205 32.91 11.47 -11.51
C ALA A 205 33.03 10.66 -10.19
N SER A 206 32.82 11.35 -9.05
CA SER A 206 32.79 10.72 -7.73
C SER A 206 31.62 9.74 -7.60
N LYS A 207 31.68 8.78 -6.68
CA LYS A 207 30.60 7.80 -6.42
C LYS A 207 29.28 8.45 -6.07
N THR A 208 29.31 9.55 -5.33
CA THR A 208 28.10 10.34 -5.00
C THR A 208 27.49 10.96 -6.26
N ARG A 209 28.33 11.52 -7.16
CA ARG A 209 27.87 12.08 -8.43
C ARG A 209 27.28 10.98 -9.33
N GLN A 210 27.94 9.82 -9.42
CA GLN A 210 27.43 8.65 -10.16
C GLN A 210 26.06 8.21 -9.63
N PHE A 211 25.88 8.21 -8.30
CA PHE A 211 24.60 7.85 -7.69
C PHE A 211 23.46 8.79 -8.10
N PHE A 212 23.64 10.10 -7.94
CA PHE A 212 22.58 11.07 -8.24
C PHE A 212 22.39 11.34 -9.74
N SER A 213 23.44 11.26 -10.55
CA SER A 213 23.38 11.59 -11.97
C SER A 213 23.14 10.38 -12.90
N ILE A 214 23.42 9.15 -12.45
CA ILE A 214 23.23 7.92 -13.24
C ILE A 214 22.23 7.02 -12.55
N THR A 215 22.54 6.59 -11.32
CA THR A 215 21.76 5.54 -10.65
C THR A 215 20.31 5.99 -10.40
N VAL A 216 20.11 7.15 -9.76
CA VAL A 216 18.75 7.62 -9.42
C VAL A 216 17.92 7.85 -10.67
N PRO A 217 18.36 8.56 -11.72
CA PRO A 217 17.60 8.70 -12.97
C PRO A 217 17.21 7.37 -13.59
N MET A 218 18.13 6.42 -13.69
CA MET A 218 17.88 5.11 -14.31
C MET A 218 16.85 4.25 -13.57
N ILE A 219 16.70 4.42 -12.25
CA ILE A 219 15.73 3.67 -11.46
C ILE A 219 14.43 4.45 -11.20
N THR A 220 14.27 5.66 -11.76
CA THR A 220 13.05 6.47 -11.58
C THR A 220 11.75 5.75 -11.93
N PRO A 221 11.66 4.86 -12.94
CA PRO A 221 10.45 4.07 -13.19
C PRO A 221 10.04 3.21 -11.99
N VAL A 222 11.02 2.63 -11.29
CA VAL A 222 10.77 1.80 -10.10
C VAL A 222 10.48 2.67 -8.87
N ILE A 223 11.10 3.86 -8.76
CA ILE A 223 10.73 4.85 -7.75
C ILE A 223 9.28 5.27 -7.93
N PHE A 224 8.87 5.57 -9.16
CA PHE A 224 7.49 5.95 -9.49
C PHE A 224 6.48 4.85 -9.15
N TYR A 225 6.74 3.61 -9.58
CA TYR A 225 5.90 2.46 -9.26
C TYR A 225 5.73 2.29 -7.74
N ASN A 226 6.83 2.34 -6.99
CA ASN A 226 6.78 2.25 -5.53
C ASN A 226 6.03 3.44 -4.92
N LEU A 227 6.22 4.66 -5.41
CA LEU A 227 5.53 5.86 -4.93
C LEU A 227 4.00 5.67 -5.02
N VAL A 228 3.48 5.33 -6.20
CA VAL A 228 2.04 5.13 -6.43
C VAL A 228 1.47 4.03 -5.53
N THR A 229 2.15 2.90 -5.47
CA THR A 229 1.69 1.76 -4.66
C THR A 229 1.75 2.07 -3.16
N GLN A 230 2.79 2.74 -2.66
CA GLN A 230 2.90 3.10 -1.25
C GLN A 230 1.91 4.19 -0.84
N ILE A 231 1.56 5.15 -1.72
CA ILE A 231 0.49 6.12 -1.46
C ILE A 231 -0.83 5.37 -1.21
N ALA A 232 -1.24 4.50 -2.14
CA ALA A 232 -2.47 3.73 -1.99
C ALA A 232 -2.49 2.90 -0.70
N GLN A 233 -1.37 2.24 -0.36
CA GLN A 233 -1.25 1.46 0.87
C GLN A 233 -1.27 2.31 2.14
N ALA A 234 -0.71 3.53 2.12
CA ALA A 234 -0.70 4.40 3.29
C ALA A 234 -2.12 4.89 3.65
N PHE A 235 -2.95 5.20 2.65
CA PHE A 235 -4.35 5.55 2.88
C PHE A 235 -5.19 4.39 3.42
N GLN A 236 -4.81 3.15 3.12
CA GLN A 236 -5.49 1.93 3.56
C GLN A 236 -4.92 1.37 4.88
N GLU A 237 -3.98 2.07 5.55
CA GLU A 237 -3.41 1.60 6.81
C GLU A 237 -4.49 1.51 7.90
N PHE A 238 -4.62 0.33 8.49
CA PHE A 238 -5.67 0.02 9.47
C PHE A 238 -5.12 -0.65 10.73
N ASN A 239 -4.25 -1.66 10.57
CA ASN A 239 -3.83 -2.54 11.67
C ASN A 239 -3.08 -1.79 12.77
N GLY A 240 -2.20 -0.85 12.40
CA GLY A 240 -1.45 -0.04 13.35
C GLY A 240 -2.38 0.77 14.27
N PRO A 241 -3.22 1.66 13.73
CA PRO A 241 -4.17 2.47 14.53
C PRO A 241 -5.17 1.62 15.31
N TYR A 242 -5.65 0.52 14.77
CA TYR A 242 -6.67 -0.31 15.41
C TYR A 242 -6.11 -1.14 16.56
N ILE A 243 -4.99 -1.85 16.36
CA ILE A 243 -4.46 -2.84 17.31
C ILE A 243 -3.59 -2.17 18.36
N ILE A 244 -2.68 -1.28 17.93
CA ILE A 244 -1.74 -0.63 18.85
C ILE A 244 -2.47 0.34 19.76
N PHE A 245 -3.38 1.14 19.19
CA PHE A 245 -4.00 2.26 19.87
C PHE A 245 -5.47 2.07 20.27
N ASN A 246 -6.01 0.85 20.18
CA ASN A 246 -7.39 0.58 20.58
C ASN A 246 -8.37 1.64 20.06
N ASN A 247 -8.45 1.82 18.72
CA ASN A 247 -9.43 2.73 18.13
C ASN A 247 -9.01 4.20 17.93
N GLY A 248 -7.76 4.47 17.58
CA GLY A 248 -7.38 5.78 17.06
C GLY A 248 -6.49 6.64 17.97
N GLY A 249 -6.01 6.06 19.06
CA GLY A 249 -5.00 6.66 19.93
C GLY A 249 -5.52 7.78 20.84
N PRO A 250 -4.60 8.37 21.63
CA PRO A 250 -4.94 9.42 22.57
C PRO A 250 -5.50 10.63 21.81
N ARG A 251 -6.65 11.13 22.26
CA ARG A 251 -7.39 12.25 21.63
C ARG A 251 -7.67 12.06 20.12
N GLY A 252 -7.66 10.82 19.61
CA GLY A 252 -7.87 10.53 18.20
C GLY A 252 -6.70 10.87 17.28
N SER A 253 -5.48 11.05 17.81
CA SER A 253 -4.28 11.49 17.09
C SER A 253 -3.85 10.59 15.92
N VAL A 254 -4.28 9.32 15.92
CA VAL A 254 -4.02 8.33 14.86
C VAL A 254 -5.30 7.73 14.28
N THR A 255 -6.41 8.47 14.35
CA THR A 255 -7.68 8.05 13.75
C THR A 255 -7.61 8.27 12.23
N LEU A 256 -7.08 7.28 11.52
CA LEU A 256 -7.05 7.28 10.05
C LEU A 256 -8.46 7.04 9.47
N VAL A 257 -8.68 7.47 8.22
CA VAL A 257 -9.97 7.29 7.53
C VAL A 257 -10.37 5.82 7.45
N SER A 258 -9.44 4.91 7.14
CA SER A 258 -9.66 3.45 7.13
C SER A 258 -10.25 2.93 8.45
N LEU A 259 -9.75 3.46 9.58
CA LEU A 259 -10.27 3.12 10.91
C LEU A 259 -11.69 3.67 11.13
N LEU A 260 -11.99 4.88 10.65
CA LEU A 260 -13.36 5.43 10.72
C LEU A 260 -14.33 4.62 9.85
N VAL A 261 -13.94 4.23 8.64
CA VAL A 261 -14.73 3.34 7.77
C VAL A 261 -15.11 2.06 8.53
N TYR A 262 -14.13 1.42 9.16
CA TYR A 262 -14.38 0.22 9.96
C TYR A 262 -15.34 0.50 11.14
N ASN A 263 -15.15 1.60 11.85
CA ASN A 263 -15.99 1.93 13.01
C ASN A 263 -17.44 2.21 12.60
N TYR A 264 -17.67 2.95 11.52
CA TYR A 264 -19.03 3.17 11.00
C TYR A 264 -19.67 1.88 10.52
N ALA A 265 -18.93 1.04 9.77
CA ALA A 265 -19.46 -0.22 9.25
C ALA A 265 -19.83 -1.22 10.36
N PHE A 266 -18.91 -1.45 11.33
CA PHE A 266 -18.98 -2.61 12.21
C PHE A 266 -19.22 -2.27 13.70
N LYS A 267 -19.04 -1.02 14.13
CA LYS A 267 -19.34 -0.61 15.49
C LYS A 267 -20.61 0.21 15.59
N SER A 268 -20.83 1.13 14.65
CA SER A 268 -22.05 1.94 14.59
C SER A 268 -23.15 1.31 13.77
N ASN A 269 -22.84 0.27 12.97
CA ASN A 269 -23.73 -0.37 12.01
C ASN A 269 -24.25 0.56 10.89
N GLU A 270 -23.60 1.70 10.67
CA GLU A 270 -23.93 2.70 9.65
C GLU A 270 -23.18 2.39 8.33
N MET A 271 -23.63 1.34 7.63
CA MET A 271 -22.97 0.87 6.42
C MET A 271 -23.00 1.92 5.31
N GLY A 272 -24.08 2.69 5.18
CA GLY A 272 -24.19 3.77 4.19
C GLY A 272 -23.09 4.83 4.37
N MET A 273 -22.85 5.27 5.61
CA MET A 273 -21.77 6.20 5.94
C MET A 273 -20.38 5.61 5.68
N ALA A 274 -20.16 4.35 6.08
CA ALA A 274 -18.89 3.66 5.84
C ALA A 274 -18.58 3.57 4.33
N CYS A 275 -19.57 3.21 3.53
CA CYS A 275 -19.44 3.17 2.06
C CYS A 275 -19.13 4.54 1.48
N ALA A 276 -19.83 5.60 1.91
CA ALA A 276 -19.58 6.95 1.45
C ALA A 276 -18.14 7.41 1.76
N MET A 277 -17.65 7.15 2.99
CA MET A 277 -16.25 7.44 3.36
C MET A 277 -15.24 6.65 2.54
N ALA A 278 -15.50 5.37 2.28
CA ALA A 278 -14.64 4.54 1.45
C ALA A 278 -14.58 5.06 0.00
N TRP A 279 -15.70 5.53 -0.56
CA TRP A 279 -15.75 6.14 -1.89
C TRP A 279 -15.01 7.48 -1.95
N VAL A 280 -15.16 8.35 -0.94
CA VAL A 280 -14.37 9.60 -0.86
C VAL A 280 -12.88 9.28 -0.80
N MET A 281 -12.47 8.31 0.04
CA MET A 281 -11.08 7.87 0.12
C MET A 281 -10.58 7.31 -1.23
N PHE A 282 -11.39 6.50 -1.90
CA PHE A 282 -11.07 5.96 -3.23
C PHE A 282 -10.85 7.07 -4.26
N ILE A 283 -11.74 8.08 -4.31
CA ILE A 283 -11.61 9.23 -5.21
C ILE A 283 -10.32 10.01 -4.92
N ILE A 284 -9.99 10.24 -3.65
CA ILE A 284 -8.74 10.90 -3.26
C ILE A 284 -7.52 10.12 -3.75
N ILE A 285 -7.47 8.81 -3.52
CA ILE A 285 -6.37 7.96 -3.98
C ILE A 285 -6.29 7.99 -5.52
N ALA A 286 -7.43 7.91 -6.22
CA ALA A 286 -7.48 7.97 -7.67
C ALA A 286 -6.96 9.31 -8.20
N LEU A 287 -7.35 10.43 -7.60
CA LEU A 287 -6.85 11.76 -7.95
C LEU A 287 -5.34 11.88 -7.72
N LEU A 288 -4.84 11.44 -6.57
CA LEU A 288 -3.39 11.43 -6.28
C LEU A 288 -2.64 10.56 -7.30
N THR A 289 -3.22 9.43 -7.67
CA THR A 289 -2.64 8.54 -8.69
C THR A 289 -2.60 9.24 -10.06
N VAL A 290 -3.69 9.87 -10.50
CA VAL A 290 -3.73 10.63 -11.76
C VAL A 290 -2.71 11.77 -11.75
N ILE A 291 -2.59 12.51 -10.65
CA ILE A 291 -1.57 13.56 -10.50
C ILE A 291 -0.17 12.97 -10.60
N ALA A 292 0.09 11.84 -9.94
CA ALA A 292 1.38 11.17 -10.01
C ALA A 292 1.70 10.75 -11.47
N PHE A 293 0.75 10.12 -12.19
CA PHE A 293 0.93 9.75 -13.60
C PHE A 293 1.08 10.98 -14.52
N GLY A 294 0.41 12.08 -14.23
CA GLY A 294 0.62 13.34 -14.95
C GLY A 294 2.03 13.92 -14.76
N SER A 295 2.58 13.77 -13.55
CA SER A 295 3.92 14.28 -13.21
C SER A 295 5.06 13.45 -13.79
N GLN A 296 4.84 12.14 -14.07
CA GLN A 296 5.90 11.22 -14.50
C GLN A 296 6.68 11.71 -15.73
N LYS A 297 6.01 12.39 -16.65
CA LYS A 297 6.61 12.91 -17.89
C LYS A 297 7.79 13.87 -17.67
N HIS A 298 7.90 14.44 -16.47
CA HIS A 298 8.90 15.47 -16.17
C HIS A 298 10.13 14.91 -15.43
N TRP A 299 10.02 13.73 -14.79
CA TRP A 299 11.09 13.24 -13.94
C TRP A 299 11.36 11.74 -14.04
N VAL A 300 10.48 10.96 -14.68
CA VAL A 300 10.70 9.53 -14.89
C VAL A 300 11.41 9.32 -16.22
N TYR A 301 12.58 8.70 -16.16
CA TYR A 301 13.39 8.38 -17.33
C TYR A 301 13.14 6.92 -17.72
N TYR A 302 12.63 6.70 -18.94
CA TYR A 302 12.53 5.39 -19.58
C TYR A 302 13.69 5.28 -20.57
N ALA A 303 14.57 4.30 -20.37
CA ALA A 303 15.59 3.97 -21.37
C ALA A 303 14.88 3.23 -22.51
N ASP A 304 14.80 3.87 -23.68
CA ASP A 304 14.31 3.27 -24.93
C ASP A 304 15.32 2.25 -25.47
#